data_eeb57b29b29826317662fd0b02a25c51
#
_entry.id   eeb57b29b29826317662fd0b02a25c51
#
_cell.length_a   1.000
_cell.length_b   1.000
_cell.length_c   1.000
_cell.angle_alpha   90.00
_cell.angle_beta   90.00
_cell.angle_gamma   90.00
#
_symmetry.space_group_name_H-M   'P 1'
#
loop_
_entity.id
_entity.type
_entity.pdbx_description
1 polymer ?
#
loop_
_entity_poly.entity_id
_entity_poly.type
_entity_poly.pdbx_seq_one_letter_code
_entity_poly.pdbx_strand_id
1 'polypeptide(L)'
;MDIATPHLDLIARRTSPEVFHANEWGISWGRAIVDELKDVAASSERARARLCLHPAPDDLHQEMLIVMADTAVERAQRRTIGFDTKVVIEGNATLRYYTPTGDLTRSVKLGRDQATYIHSRSTEYHSLLVESDWFVFLEILQGPFDNETTEFAPWERSLKGPQPHD
;
A
#
# COMPACT_ATOMS: atom_id res chain seq x y z
N MET A 1 1.48 32.89 -9.78
CA MET A 1 2.34 32.39 -8.69
C MET A 1 2.45 30.89 -8.91
N ASP A 2 3.56 30.46 -9.52
CA ASP A 2 3.80 29.01 -9.64
C ASP A 2 4.03 28.48 -8.23
N ILE A 3 3.08 27.67 -7.77
CA ILE A 3 3.27 26.87 -6.56
C ILE A 3 4.32 25.83 -6.95
N ALA A 4 5.54 25.97 -6.42
CA ALA A 4 6.59 24.99 -6.63
C ALA A 4 6.01 23.59 -6.31
N THR A 5 6.21 22.65 -7.19
CA THR A 5 5.77 21.26 -6.98
C THR A 5 6.40 20.77 -5.68
N PRO A 6 5.63 20.34 -4.68
CA PRO A 6 6.21 19.92 -3.41
C PRO A 6 7.12 18.72 -3.64
N HIS A 7 8.28 18.71 -3.00
CA HIS A 7 9.18 17.55 -2.92
C HIS A 7 8.85 16.74 -1.68
N LEU A 8 9.08 15.41 -1.75
CA LEU A 8 8.73 14.49 -0.69
C LEU A 8 9.32 14.88 0.68
N ASP A 9 10.60 15.30 0.70
CA ASP A 9 11.29 15.73 1.92
C ASP A 9 10.73 17.02 2.55
N LEU A 10 9.99 17.83 1.79
CA LEU A 10 9.36 19.05 2.30
C LEU A 10 8.03 18.77 2.99
N ILE A 11 7.31 17.74 2.57
CA ILE A 11 5.96 17.44 3.05
C ILE A 11 5.91 16.27 4.03
N ALA A 12 6.97 15.43 4.06
CA ALA A 12 6.98 14.22 4.84
C ALA A 12 8.36 13.93 5.44
N ARG A 13 8.37 13.21 6.57
CA ARG A 13 9.58 12.65 7.19
C ARG A 13 9.72 11.18 6.83
N ARG A 14 10.91 10.75 6.50
CA ARG A 14 11.22 9.33 6.26
C ARG A 14 11.32 8.60 7.60
N THR A 15 10.54 7.53 7.79
CA THR A 15 10.50 6.74 9.03
C THR A 15 11.10 5.34 8.86
N SER A 16 11.19 4.85 7.63
CA SER A 16 11.94 3.64 7.27
C SER A 16 12.44 3.76 5.83
N PRO A 17 13.24 2.82 5.29
CA PRO A 17 13.74 2.90 3.91
C PRO A 17 12.66 3.15 2.85
N GLU A 18 11.43 2.71 3.09
CA GLU A 18 10.34 2.71 2.11
C GLU A 18 9.12 3.52 2.58
N VAL A 19 9.15 4.10 3.79
CA VAL A 19 7.98 4.70 4.42
C VAL A 19 8.24 6.15 4.81
N PHE A 20 7.35 7.01 4.37
CA PHE A 20 7.29 8.41 4.72
C PHE A 20 5.97 8.72 5.42
N HIS A 21 6.00 9.58 6.43
CA HIS A 21 4.79 10.09 7.08
C HIS A 21 4.71 11.60 6.85
N ALA A 22 3.53 12.06 6.54
CA ALA A 22 3.23 13.49 6.44
C ALA A 22 3.73 14.23 7.69
N ASN A 23 4.28 15.42 7.50
CA ASN A 23 4.71 16.25 8.63
C ASN A 23 3.52 16.84 9.40
N GLU A 24 2.42 17.05 8.69
CA GLU A 24 1.18 17.63 9.21
C GLU A 24 -0.04 17.17 8.37
N TRP A 25 -1.24 17.46 8.84
CA TRP A 25 -2.46 17.30 8.05
C TRP A 25 -2.56 18.34 6.94
N GLY A 26 -3.31 17.99 5.87
CA GLY A 26 -3.61 18.92 4.79
C GLY A 26 -2.53 19.03 3.72
N ILE A 27 -1.64 18.06 3.63
CA ILE A 27 -0.66 17.98 2.53
C ILE A 27 -1.37 17.72 1.19
N SER A 28 -0.77 18.21 0.12
CA SER A 28 -1.15 17.90 -1.25
C SER A 28 -0.02 17.20 -1.96
N TRP A 29 -0.35 16.33 -2.89
CA TRP A 29 0.62 15.61 -3.72
C TRP A 29 0.16 15.58 -5.18
N GLY A 30 1.11 15.33 -6.08
CA GLY A 30 0.87 15.23 -7.51
C GLY A 30 1.90 14.31 -8.16
N ARG A 31 2.05 14.41 -9.49
CA ARG A 31 2.92 13.54 -10.28
C ARG A 31 4.35 13.48 -9.75
N ALA A 32 4.93 14.63 -9.36
CA ALA A 32 6.30 14.67 -8.86
C ALA A 32 6.51 13.78 -7.61
N ILE A 33 5.58 13.80 -6.66
CA ILE A 33 5.64 12.93 -5.47
C ILE A 33 5.53 11.45 -5.86
N VAL A 34 4.67 11.11 -6.82
CA VAL A 34 4.57 9.74 -7.35
C VAL A 34 5.89 9.30 -7.97
N ASP A 35 6.53 10.16 -8.76
CA ASP A 35 7.79 9.85 -9.43
C ASP A 35 8.93 9.70 -8.40
N GLU A 36 9.02 10.54 -7.38
CA GLU A 36 9.98 10.39 -6.27
C GLU A 36 9.74 9.07 -5.50
N LEU A 37 8.49 8.69 -5.22
CA LEU A 37 8.17 7.40 -4.59
C LEU A 37 8.55 6.21 -5.48
N LYS A 38 8.43 6.33 -6.81
CA LYS A 38 8.91 5.30 -7.75
C LYS A 38 10.43 5.13 -7.68
N ASP A 39 11.20 6.22 -7.57
CA ASP A 39 12.66 6.17 -7.41
C ASP A 39 13.06 5.48 -6.10
N VAL A 40 12.32 5.75 -5.01
CA VAL A 40 12.51 5.05 -3.74
C VAL A 40 12.17 3.57 -3.88
N ALA A 41 11.04 3.22 -4.49
CA ALA A 41 10.61 1.84 -4.70
C ALA A 41 11.61 1.05 -5.57
N ALA A 42 12.13 1.67 -6.65
CA ALA A 42 13.14 1.07 -7.52
C ALA A 42 14.45 0.74 -6.78
N SER A 43 14.78 1.49 -5.73
CA SER A 43 15.97 1.29 -4.89
C SER A 43 15.71 0.41 -3.67
N SER A 44 14.47 -0.01 -3.45
CA SER A 44 14.03 -0.79 -2.30
C SER A 44 14.12 -2.30 -2.59
N GLU A 45 14.59 -3.09 -1.62
CA GLU A 45 14.56 -4.56 -1.70
C GLU A 45 13.14 -5.12 -1.85
N ARG A 46 12.13 -4.37 -1.38
CA ARG A 46 10.71 -4.76 -1.44
C ARG A 46 10.02 -4.24 -2.69
N ALA A 47 10.72 -3.50 -3.56
CA ALA A 47 10.22 -2.88 -4.79
C ALA A 47 8.92 -2.08 -4.57
N ARG A 48 8.82 -1.39 -3.42
CA ARG A 48 7.66 -0.58 -3.04
C ARG A 48 8.05 0.60 -2.16
N ALA A 49 7.23 1.65 -2.18
CA ALA A 49 7.33 2.79 -1.27
C ALA A 49 5.94 3.31 -0.93
N ARG A 50 5.81 4.01 0.20
CA ARG A 50 4.55 4.63 0.60
C ARG A 50 4.73 5.95 1.30
N LEU A 51 3.81 6.86 1.04
CA LEU A 51 3.60 8.09 1.79
C LEU A 51 2.32 7.97 2.60
N CYS A 52 2.46 7.87 3.92
CA CYS A 52 1.35 7.96 4.85
C CYS A 52 0.89 9.42 4.93
N LEU A 53 -0.35 9.68 4.53
CA LEU A 53 -0.96 11.01 4.51
C LEU A 53 -1.45 11.45 5.90
N HIS A 54 -1.51 10.51 6.84
CA HIS A 54 -1.74 10.71 8.26
C HIS A 54 -0.39 10.89 9.00
N PRO A 55 -0.28 11.87 9.90
CA PRO A 55 0.99 12.19 10.57
C PRO A 55 1.49 11.16 11.58
N ALA A 56 0.58 10.40 12.19
CA ALA A 56 0.91 9.46 13.26
C ALA A 56 0.29 8.06 13.08
N PRO A 57 0.97 6.99 13.51
CA PRO A 57 0.46 5.61 13.40
C PRO A 57 -0.82 5.36 14.21
N ASP A 58 -1.08 6.14 15.27
CA ASP A 58 -2.25 6.04 16.13
C ASP A 58 -3.47 6.83 15.63
N ASP A 59 -3.35 7.51 14.47
CA ASP A 59 -4.49 8.14 13.83
C ASP A 59 -5.56 7.10 13.47
N LEU A 60 -6.83 7.45 13.72
CA LEU A 60 -7.96 6.57 13.43
C LEU A 60 -8.27 6.44 11.93
N HIS A 61 -7.80 7.37 11.12
CA HIS A 61 -7.90 7.36 9.68
C HIS A 61 -6.52 7.18 9.09
N GLN A 62 -6.28 6.02 8.51
CA GLN A 62 -5.01 5.67 7.88
C GLN A 62 -5.16 5.78 6.37
N GLU A 63 -4.50 6.74 5.76
CA GLU A 63 -4.51 6.94 4.31
C GLU A 63 -3.09 6.96 3.78
N MET A 64 -2.83 6.19 2.74
CA MET A 64 -1.49 6.01 2.20
C MET A 64 -1.50 6.06 0.68
N LEU A 65 -0.61 6.84 0.10
CA LEU A 65 -0.24 6.74 -1.31
C LEU A 65 0.85 5.67 -1.43
N ILE A 66 0.55 4.59 -2.14
CA ILE A 66 1.43 3.43 -2.28
C ILE A 66 1.86 3.27 -3.74
N VAL A 67 3.15 3.02 -3.93
CA VAL A 67 3.77 2.70 -5.21
C VAL A 67 4.41 1.33 -5.12
N MET A 68 4.10 0.46 -6.08
CA MET A 68 4.65 -0.89 -6.19
C MET A 68 5.14 -1.13 -7.61
N ALA A 69 6.35 -1.68 -7.76
CA ALA A 69 6.86 -2.16 -9.05
C ALA A 69 6.31 -3.58 -9.34
N ASP A 70 6.45 -4.05 -10.57
CA ASP A 70 6.06 -5.40 -11.02
C ASP A 70 6.78 -6.52 -10.25
N THR A 71 7.98 -6.24 -9.76
CA THR A 71 8.80 -7.16 -8.95
C THR A 71 8.41 -7.18 -7.47
N ALA A 72 7.50 -6.32 -7.04
CA ALA A 72 7.04 -6.28 -5.65
C ALA A 72 6.27 -7.55 -5.30
N VAL A 73 6.65 -8.18 -4.18
CA VAL A 73 5.95 -9.36 -3.65
C VAL A 73 5.19 -8.95 -2.40
N GLU A 74 3.88 -9.07 -2.45
CA GLU A 74 3.02 -8.93 -1.29
C GLU A 74 2.56 -10.30 -0.80
N ARG A 75 2.89 -10.60 0.45
CA ARG A 75 2.42 -11.83 1.11
C ARG A 75 0.93 -11.70 1.41
N ALA A 76 0.21 -12.81 1.29
CA ALA A 76 -1.19 -12.84 1.69
C ALA A 76 -1.30 -12.56 3.19
N GLN A 77 -2.14 -11.59 3.50
CA GLN A 77 -2.35 -11.09 4.87
C GLN A 77 -3.81 -10.68 5.07
N ARG A 78 -4.20 -10.54 6.32
CA ARG A 78 -5.47 -9.93 6.70
C ARG A 78 -5.28 -9.05 7.93
N ARG A 79 -6.23 -8.17 8.18
CA ARG A 79 -6.38 -7.54 9.49
C ARG A 79 -7.52 -8.22 10.25
N THR A 80 -7.42 -8.26 11.56
CA THR A 80 -8.46 -8.84 12.41
C THR A 80 -9.71 -7.96 12.54
N ILE A 81 -9.59 -6.67 12.16
CA ILE A 81 -10.66 -5.66 12.26
C ILE A 81 -10.65 -4.73 11.04
N GLY A 82 -11.76 -4.07 10.81
CA GLY A 82 -11.86 -2.89 9.94
C GLY A 82 -12.16 -3.19 8.49
N PHE A 83 -11.90 -2.20 7.68
CA PHE A 83 -12.09 -2.19 6.23
C PHE A 83 -10.79 -1.80 5.53
N ASP A 84 -10.76 -2.06 4.24
CA ASP A 84 -9.71 -1.73 3.32
C ASP A 84 -10.34 -1.14 2.05
N THR A 85 -9.92 0.06 1.67
CA THR A 85 -10.34 0.71 0.44
C THR A 85 -9.11 0.99 -0.40
N LYS A 86 -9.14 0.60 -1.67
CA LYS A 86 -8.11 0.95 -2.65
C LYS A 86 -8.72 1.76 -3.77
N VAL A 87 -8.03 2.86 -4.14
CA VAL A 87 -8.37 3.72 -5.27
C VAL A 87 -7.19 3.74 -6.23
N VAL A 88 -7.40 3.25 -7.44
CA VAL A 88 -6.33 3.16 -8.45
C VAL A 88 -6.01 4.53 -9.02
N ILE A 89 -4.71 4.85 -9.08
CA ILE A 89 -4.19 6.09 -9.68
C ILE A 89 -3.46 5.78 -10.99
N GLU A 90 -2.62 4.71 -10.99
CA GLU A 90 -1.84 4.33 -12.18
C GLU A 90 -1.62 2.82 -12.21
N GLY A 91 -1.58 2.25 -13.42
CA GLY A 91 -1.23 0.85 -13.64
C GLY A 91 -2.36 -0.13 -13.43
N ASN A 92 -1.98 -1.42 -13.40
CA ASN A 92 -2.89 -2.56 -13.28
C ASN A 92 -2.38 -3.55 -12.25
N ALA A 93 -3.32 -4.16 -11.52
CA ALA A 93 -3.02 -5.21 -10.54
C ALA A 93 -4.22 -6.17 -10.41
N THR A 94 -3.97 -7.35 -9.86
CA THR A 94 -5.01 -8.28 -9.47
C THR A 94 -5.00 -8.45 -7.94
N LEU A 95 -6.08 -8.06 -7.28
CA LEU A 95 -6.33 -8.31 -5.87
C LEU A 95 -6.96 -9.69 -5.72
N ARG A 96 -6.31 -10.57 -4.97
CA ARG A 96 -6.71 -11.96 -4.74
C ARG A 96 -7.16 -12.16 -3.31
N TYR A 97 -8.24 -12.91 -3.10
CA TYR A 97 -8.77 -13.25 -1.79
C TYR A 97 -8.73 -14.75 -1.57
N TYR A 98 -8.50 -15.17 -0.34
CA TYR A 98 -8.27 -16.57 0.00
C TYR A 98 -9.07 -17.03 1.22
N THR A 99 -9.38 -18.32 1.26
CA THR A 99 -9.84 -18.97 2.49
C THR A 99 -8.74 -19.00 3.55
N PRO A 100 -9.08 -19.28 4.81
CA PRO A 100 -8.07 -19.54 5.86
C PRO A 100 -7.12 -20.72 5.55
N THR A 101 -7.46 -21.59 4.60
CA THR A 101 -6.64 -22.72 4.16
C THR A 101 -5.80 -22.43 2.93
N GLY A 102 -5.98 -21.26 2.28
CA GLY A 102 -5.18 -20.82 1.14
C GLY A 102 -5.83 -21.04 -0.23
N ASP A 103 -7.09 -21.50 -0.28
CA ASP A 103 -7.81 -21.63 -1.54
C ASP A 103 -8.25 -20.27 -2.05
N LEU A 104 -8.02 -19.98 -3.33
CA LEU A 104 -8.46 -18.74 -3.97
C LEU A 104 -10.00 -18.72 -4.01
N THR A 105 -10.59 -17.70 -3.41
CA THR A 105 -12.06 -17.52 -3.39
C THR A 105 -12.55 -16.57 -4.49
N ARG A 106 -11.80 -15.51 -4.73
CA ARG A 106 -12.13 -14.52 -5.77
C ARG A 106 -10.90 -13.70 -6.16
N SER A 107 -10.97 -13.09 -7.35
CA SER A 107 -9.99 -12.12 -7.81
C SER A 107 -10.71 -10.91 -8.37
N VAL A 108 -10.12 -9.72 -8.15
CA VAL A 108 -10.62 -8.45 -8.67
C VAL A 108 -9.50 -7.79 -9.46
N LYS A 109 -9.73 -7.54 -10.74
CA LYS A 109 -8.79 -6.79 -11.56
C LYS A 109 -8.97 -5.29 -11.31
N LEU A 110 -7.86 -4.65 -10.97
CA LEU A 110 -7.77 -3.22 -10.68
C LEU A 110 -7.00 -2.53 -11.80
N GLY A 111 -7.47 -1.37 -12.25
CA GLY A 111 -6.83 -0.60 -13.31
C GLY A 111 -7.75 0.43 -13.93
N ARG A 112 -7.22 1.27 -14.84
CA ARG A 112 -7.98 2.36 -15.46
C ARG A 112 -9.20 1.86 -16.25
N ASP A 113 -9.04 0.75 -16.98
CA ASP A 113 -10.08 0.12 -17.80
C ASP A 113 -10.75 -1.07 -17.07
N GLN A 114 -10.58 -1.16 -15.77
CA GLN A 114 -11.05 -2.21 -14.88
C GLN A 114 -11.76 -1.57 -13.66
N ALA A 115 -11.76 -2.23 -12.50
CA ALA A 115 -12.21 -1.58 -11.27
C ALA A 115 -11.17 -0.54 -10.83
N THR A 116 -11.56 0.73 -10.75
CA THR A 116 -10.71 1.81 -10.23
C THR A 116 -10.83 1.99 -8.73
N TYR A 117 -11.81 1.33 -8.13
CA TYR A 117 -12.14 1.44 -6.71
C TYR A 117 -12.59 0.07 -6.19
N ILE A 118 -12.13 -0.27 -5.00
CA ILE A 118 -12.65 -1.40 -4.24
C ILE A 118 -12.72 -1.04 -2.76
N HIS A 119 -13.84 -1.41 -2.14
CA HIS A 119 -14.02 -1.35 -0.69
C HIS A 119 -14.35 -2.74 -0.18
N SER A 120 -13.56 -3.24 0.75
CA SER A 120 -13.71 -4.59 1.28
C SER A 120 -13.46 -4.64 2.79
N ARG A 121 -13.84 -5.74 3.40
CA ARG A 121 -13.43 -6.03 4.77
C ARG A 121 -11.98 -6.48 4.76
N SER A 122 -11.15 -5.88 5.61
CA SER A 122 -9.75 -6.28 5.77
C SER A 122 -9.55 -7.63 6.48
N THR A 123 -10.65 -8.25 6.93
CA THR A 123 -10.63 -9.55 7.64
C THR A 123 -10.50 -10.78 6.74
N GLU A 124 -10.57 -10.62 5.43
CA GLU A 124 -10.28 -11.69 4.46
C GLU A 124 -8.78 -11.71 4.12
N TYR A 125 -8.17 -12.89 4.07
CA TYR A 125 -6.81 -13.00 3.54
C TYR A 125 -6.77 -12.54 2.09
N HIS A 126 -5.84 -11.64 1.79
CA HIS A 126 -5.68 -11.11 0.44
C HIS A 126 -4.23 -10.82 0.12
N SER A 127 -3.91 -10.78 -1.17
CA SER A 127 -2.63 -10.31 -1.71
C SER A 127 -2.87 -9.55 -3.01
N LEU A 128 -1.93 -8.67 -3.35
CA LEU A 128 -1.93 -7.88 -4.57
C LEU A 128 -0.83 -8.39 -5.51
N LEU A 129 -1.19 -8.67 -6.76
CA LEU A 129 -0.27 -8.99 -7.85
C LEU A 129 -0.23 -7.83 -8.82
N VAL A 130 0.92 -7.17 -8.94
CA VAL A 130 1.14 -6.08 -9.90
C VAL A 130 1.27 -6.69 -11.31
N GLU A 131 0.56 -6.11 -12.30
CA GLU A 131 0.49 -6.59 -13.68
C GLU A 131 1.02 -5.57 -14.71
N SER A 132 1.54 -4.44 -14.25
CA SER A 132 2.19 -3.38 -15.05
C SER A 132 3.52 -2.99 -14.39
N ASP A 133 4.40 -2.29 -15.09
CA ASP A 133 5.70 -1.85 -14.55
C ASP A 133 5.56 -1.18 -13.19
N TRP A 134 4.49 -0.40 -13.03
CA TRP A 134 4.13 0.28 -11.79
C TRP A 134 2.64 0.14 -11.49
N PHE A 135 2.30 -0.01 -10.22
CA PHE A 135 0.95 0.14 -9.70
C PHE A 135 0.94 1.18 -8.59
N VAL A 136 0.15 2.23 -8.77
CA VAL A 136 0.00 3.34 -7.83
C VAL A 136 -1.44 3.44 -7.38
N PHE A 137 -1.65 3.48 -6.08
CA PHE A 137 -2.99 3.53 -5.50
C PHE A 137 -3.02 4.23 -4.14
N LEU A 138 -4.18 4.77 -3.79
CA LEU A 138 -4.47 5.15 -2.42
C LEU A 138 -5.04 3.94 -1.69
N GLU A 139 -4.53 3.69 -0.49
CA GLU A 139 -5.08 2.73 0.44
C GLU A 139 -5.62 3.47 1.67
N ILE A 140 -6.86 3.18 2.03
CA ILE A 140 -7.53 3.78 3.18
C ILE A 140 -7.94 2.66 4.13
N LEU A 141 -7.42 2.73 5.34
CA LEU A 141 -7.66 1.75 6.40
C LEU A 141 -8.25 2.41 7.64
N GLN A 142 -9.00 1.63 8.40
CA GLN A 142 -9.37 2.01 9.75
C GLN A 142 -8.14 1.87 10.66
N GLY A 143 -7.74 2.95 11.32
CA GLY A 143 -6.72 2.94 12.38
C GLY A 143 -7.32 2.64 13.77
N PRO A 144 -6.47 2.68 14.76
CA PRO A 144 -5.02 2.91 14.72
C PRO A 144 -4.27 1.76 14.05
N PHE A 145 -3.03 2.03 13.59
CA PHE A 145 -2.16 0.96 13.13
C PHE A 145 -1.61 0.21 14.34
N ASP A 146 -1.81 -1.11 14.31
CA ASP A 146 -1.29 -2.01 15.33
C ASP A 146 -0.81 -3.29 14.62
N ASN A 147 0.46 -3.64 14.82
CA ASN A 147 1.06 -4.84 14.25
C ASN A 147 0.34 -6.12 14.70
N GLU A 148 -0.23 -6.13 15.89
CA GLU A 148 -1.00 -7.28 16.42
C GLU A 148 -2.31 -7.51 15.65
N THR A 149 -2.81 -6.51 14.93
CA THR A 149 -4.02 -6.65 14.11
C THR A 149 -3.75 -7.21 12.72
N THR A 150 -2.49 -7.34 12.31
CA THR A 150 -2.11 -7.89 10.99
C THR A 150 -1.65 -9.34 11.12
N GLU A 151 -2.32 -10.24 10.42
CA GLU A 151 -2.01 -11.67 10.37
C GLU A 151 -1.56 -12.05 8.96
N PHE A 152 -0.36 -12.62 8.85
CA PHE A 152 0.11 -13.21 7.60
C PHE A 152 -0.45 -14.61 7.42
N ALA A 153 -0.74 -14.97 6.17
CA ALA A 153 -1.27 -16.26 5.80
C ALA A 153 -0.33 -17.40 6.24
N PRO A 154 -0.81 -18.38 7.03
CA PRO A 154 0.04 -19.44 7.57
C PRO A 154 0.59 -20.38 6.49
N TRP A 155 -0.08 -20.50 5.34
CA TRP A 155 0.38 -21.35 4.22
C TRP A 155 1.55 -20.76 3.44
N GLU A 156 1.84 -19.44 3.57
CA GLU A 156 2.97 -18.78 2.91
C GLU A 156 4.28 -18.82 3.72
N ARG A 157 4.32 -19.45 4.88
CA ARG A 157 5.52 -19.54 5.74
C ARG A 157 6.73 -20.20 5.08
N SER A 158 6.54 -20.90 3.97
CA SER A 158 7.61 -21.54 3.20
C SER A 158 8.28 -20.65 2.17
N LEU A 159 7.73 -19.48 1.86
CA LEU A 159 8.36 -18.50 0.99
C LEU A 159 9.35 -17.69 1.83
N LYS A 160 10.64 -18.04 1.76
CA LYS A 160 11.73 -17.31 2.41
C LYS A 160 11.84 -15.92 1.79
N GLY A 161 11.16 -14.96 2.36
CA GLY A 161 11.33 -13.53 2.13
C GLY A 161 11.65 -12.83 3.45
N PRO A 162 12.28 -11.64 3.43
CA PRO A 162 12.57 -10.89 4.64
C PRO A 162 11.27 -10.65 5.43
N GLN A 163 11.32 -10.93 6.73
CA GLN A 163 10.23 -10.65 7.66
C GLN A 163 9.98 -9.13 7.62
N PRO A 164 8.75 -8.64 7.60
CA PRO A 164 8.48 -7.25 7.85
C PRO A 164 8.84 -6.97 9.31
N HIS A 165 9.97 -6.36 9.53
CA HIS A 165 10.26 -5.71 10.79
C HIS A 165 9.85 -4.26 10.65
N ASP A 166 8.92 -3.85 11.52
CA ASP A 166 8.58 -2.51 12.05
C ASP A 166 8.50 -1.33 11.07
#